data_673095ad7c2149017e970b70ed2e9855
#
_entry.id   673095ad7c2149017e970b70ed2e9855
#
_cell.length_a   1.000
_cell.length_b   1.000
_cell.length_c   1.000
_cell.angle_alpha   90.00
_cell.angle_beta   90.00
_cell.angle_gamma   90.00
#
_symmetry.space_group_name_H-M   'P 1'
#
loop_
_entity.id
_entity.type
_entity.pdbx_description
1 polymer ?
#
loop_
_entity_poly.entity_id
_entity_poly.type
_entity_poly.pdbx_seq_one_letter_code
_entity_poly.pdbx_strand_id
1 'polypeptide(L)'
;MSNAPATTSNAPVTIYSTPVCPYCVRAKQLLTRKGVAYDDIDLSSQPPAARAELMARTKQRTVPQIFVKGTFVGGFDQLYALEQRGELDKMLAG
;
A
#
# COMPACT_ATOMS: atom_id res chain seq x y z
N MET A 1 -9.85 -7.23 12.33
CA MET A 1 -9.29 -7.66 11.93
C MET A 1 -9.21 -8.23 11.23
N SER A 2 -9.10 -7.70 10.91
CA SER A 2 -8.93 -8.13 10.27
C SER A 2 -8.56 -8.77 9.88
N ASN A 3 -8.44 -8.89 9.31
CA ASN A 3 -8.13 -9.56 8.83
C ASN A 3 -7.33 -9.99 8.89
N ALA A 4 -7.73 -9.69 9.06
CA ALA A 4 -6.83 -10.23 9.71
C ALA A 4 -5.47 -10.70 9.30
N PRO A 5 -5.15 -11.14 8.11
CA PRO A 5 -3.78 -11.48 7.81
C PRO A 5 -2.85 -10.30 8.05
N ALA A 6 -3.34 -9.10 7.77
CA ALA A 6 -2.56 -7.91 8.02
C ALA A 6 -2.26 -7.75 9.50
N THR A 7 -3.11 -8.27 10.36
CA THR A 7 -2.92 -8.10 11.80
C THR A 7 -1.77 -8.93 12.36
N THR A 8 -1.31 -9.93 11.62
CA THR A 8 -0.20 -10.76 12.07
C THR A 8 1.13 -10.31 11.51
N SER A 9 1.14 -9.32 10.62
CA SER A 9 2.35 -8.87 9.98
C SER A 9 2.96 -7.69 10.72
N ASN A 10 4.29 -7.65 10.73
CA ASN A 10 5.03 -6.52 11.27
C ASN A 10 5.57 -5.62 10.15
N ALA A 11 5.10 -5.80 8.92
CA ALA A 11 5.57 -5.00 7.81
C ALA A 11 5.13 -3.55 7.97
N PRO A 12 6.02 -2.59 7.72
CA PRO A 12 5.67 -1.17 7.87
C PRO A 12 4.76 -0.65 6.77
N VAL A 13 4.68 -1.35 5.64
CA VAL A 13 3.91 -0.89 4.49
C VAL A 13 2.85 -1.90 4.15
N THR A 14 1.66 -1.39 3.78
CA THR A 14 0.58 -2.21 3.27
C THR A 14 0.21 -1.69 1.88
N ILE A 15 0.12 -2.59 0.91
CA ILE A 15 -0.29 -2.25 -0.45
C ILE A 15 -1.57 -3.01 -0.77
N TYR A 16 -2.61 -2.27 -1.17
CA TYR A 16 -3.81 -2.87 -1.73
C TYR A 16 -3.66 -2.83 -3.25
N SER A 17 -3.72 -3.99 -3.89
CA SER A 17 -3.44 -4.12 -5.31
C SER A 17 -4.44 -5.03 -5.99
N THR A 18 -4.30 -5.18 -7.32
CA THR A 18 -5.05 -6.17 -8.09
C THR A 18 -4.05 -6.93 -8.96
N PRO A 19 -4.42 -8.14 -9.47
CA PRO A 19 -3.45 -8.96 -10.20
C PRO A 19 -2.89 -8.31 -11.46
N VAL A 20 -3.70 -7.52 -12.17
CA VAL A 20 -3.25 -6.87 -13.41
C VAL A 20 -3.18 -5.38 -13.17
N CYS A 21 -2.03 -4.93 -12.66
CA CYS A 21 -1.86 -3.53 -12.30
C CYS A 21 -0.39 -3.16 -12.43
N PRO A 22 0.01 -2.53 -13.55
CA PRO A 22 1.41 -2.15 -13.74
C PRO A 22 1.94 -1.21 -12.66
N TYR A 23 1.14 -0.27 -12.20
CA TYR A 23 1.58 0.65 -11.15
C TYR A 23 1.74 -0.07 -9.80
N CYS A 24 0.92 -1.08 -9.55
CA CYS A 24 1.09 -1.90 -8.35
C CYS A 24 2.43 -2.62 -8.39
N VAL A 25 2.79 -3.16 -9.55
CA VAL A 25 4.08 -3.84 -9.74
C VAL A 25 5.22 -2.86 -9.48
N ARG A 26 5.12 -1.65 -10.02
CA ARG A 26 6.16 -0.64 -9.83
C ARG A 26 6.33 -0.25 -8.36
N ALA A 27 5.23 -0.11 -7.65
CA ALA A 27 5.28 0.22 -6.22
C ALA A 27 5.98 -0.88 -5.44
N LYS A 28 5.63 -2.14 -5.72
CA LYS A 28 6.25 -3.27 -5.05
C LYS A 28 7.74 -3.36 -5.36
N GLN A 29 8.12 -3.12 -6.62
CA GLN A 29 9.52 -3.14 -7.01
C GLN A 29 10.31 -2.06 -6.28
N LEU A 30 9.75 -0.88 -6.14
CA LEU A 30 10.42 0.21 -5.43
C LEU A 30 10.70 -0.20 -3.99
N LEU A 31 9.69 -0.74 -3.30
CA LEU A 31 9.86 -1.17 -1.92
C LEU A 31 10.85 -2.31 -1.79
N THR A 32 10.81 -3.25 -2.72
CA THR A 32 11.75 -4.38 -2.73
C THR A 32 13.19 -3.89 -2.88
N ARG A 33 13.42 -2.94 -3.79
CA ARG A 33 14.76 -2.39 -3.99
C ARG A 33 15.27 -1.67 -2.75
N LYS A 34 14.38 -1.08 -1.98
CA LYS A 34 14.76 -0.40 -0.74
C LYS A 34 14.93 -1.36 0.43
N GLY A 35 14.61 -2.63 0.24
CA GLY A 35 14.67 -3.61 1.32
C GLY A 35 13.55 -3.44 2.33
N VAL A 36 12.43 -2.86 1.93
CA VAL A 36 11.31 -2.59 2.81
C VAL A 36 10.28 -3.70 2.69
N ALA A 37 9.91 -4.29 3.81
CA ALA A 37 8.87 -5.31 3.85
C ALA A 37 7.50 -4.67 3.67
N TYR A 38 6.61 -5.37 2.98
CA TYR A 38 5.25 -4.89 2.78
C TYR A 38 4.27 -6.05 2.74
N ASP A 39 3.03 -5.77 3.13
CA ASP A 39 1.92 -6.69 2.95
C ASP A 39 1.21 -6.33 1.66
N ASP A 40 0.94 -7.33 0.83
CA ASP A 40 0.24 -7.15 -0.43
C ASP A 40 -1.15 -7.76 -0.29
N ILE A 41 -2.16 -6.91 -0.27
CA ILE A 41 -3.55 -7.36 -0.14
C ILE A 41 -4.22 -7.23 -1.51
N ASP A 42 -4.62 -8.38 -2.05
CA ASP A 42 -5.27 -8.44 -3.35
C ASP A 42 -6.76 -8.11 -3.19
N LEU A 43 -7.15 -6.95 -3.69
CA LEU A 43 -8.53 -6.49 -3.59
C LEU A 43 -9.49 -7.36 -4.40
N SER A 44 -9.01 -8.04 -5.43
CA SER A 44 -9.88 -8.89 -6.24
C SER A 44 -10.34 -10.12 -5.46
N SER A 45 -9.62 -10.50 -4.40
CA SER A 45 -10.00 -11.62 -3.55
C SER A 45 -10.77 -11.18 -2.30
N GLN A 46 -11.04 -9.88 -2.17
CA GLN A 46 -11.79 -9.34 -1.04
C GLN A 46 -13.26 -9.19 -1.40
N PRO A 47 -14.18 -9.25 -0.40
CA PRO A 47 -15.58 -8.99 -0.68
C PRO A 47 -15.78 -7.57 -1.22
N PRO A 48 -16.80 -7.35 -2.06
CA PRO A 48 -17.07 -6.01 -2.58
C PRO A 48 -17.27 -4.97 -1.48
N ALA A 49 -17.85 -5.34 -0.35
CA ALA A 49 -18.05 -4.41 0.76
C ALA A 49 -16.72 -3.91 1.32
N ALA A 50 -15.72 -4.79 1.43
CA ALA A 50 -14.41 -4.40 1.93
C ALA A 50 -13.73 -3.42 0.98
N ARG A 51 -13.86 -3.66 -0.31
CA ARG A 51 -13.29 -2.77 -1.32
C ARG A 51 -13.96 -1.39 -1.27
N ALA A 52 -15.28 -1.37 -1.17
CA ALA A 52 -16.02 -0.12 -1.10
C ALA A 52 -15.65 0.67 0.15
N GLU A 53 -15.48 -0.02 1.26
CA GLU A 53 -15.10 0.65 2.51
C GLU A 53 -13.72 1.28 2.40
N LEU A 54 -12.76 0.58 1.82
CA LEU A 54 -11.43 1.12 1.62
C LEU A 54 -11.48 2.41 0.80
N MET A 55 -12.21 2.37 -0.31
CA MET A 55 -12.30 3.52 -1.19
C MET A 55 -13.01 4.70 -0.55
N ALA A 56 -13.99 4.42 0.30
CA ALA A 56 -14.67 5.47 1.05
C ALA A 56 -13.71 6.13 2.04
N ARG A 57 -12.85 5.34 2.69
CA ARG A 57 -11.89 5.85 3.66
C ARG A 57 -10.80 6.68 3.02
N THR A 58 -10.27 6.23 1.88
CA THR A 58 -9.14 6.88 1.23
C THR A 58 -9.54 7.94 0.22
N LYS A 59 -10.81 7.93 -0.21
CA LYS A 59 -11.31 8.80 -1.27
C LYS A 59 -10.62 8.55 -2.60
N GLN A 60 -9.97 7.39 -2.75
CA GLN A 60 -9.28 7.01 -3.97
C GLN A 60 -9.87 5.72 -4.50
N ARG A 61 -10.17 5.69 -5.79
CA ARG A 61 -10.82 4.53 -6.43
C ARG A 61 -9.85 3.63 -7.16
N THR A 62 -8.63 4.07 -7.33
CA THR A 62 -7.63 3.34 -8.11
C THR A 62 -6.69 2.57 -7.21
N VAL A 63 -5.99 1.60 -7.80
CA VAL A 63 -4.91 0.86 -7.16
C VAL A 63 -3.61 1.24 -7.82
N PRO A 64 -2.46 1.13 -7.14
CA PRO A 64 -2.31 0.66 -5.79
C PRO A 64 -2.79 1.68 -4.76
N GLN A 65 -3.16 1.20 -3.57
CA GLN A 65 -3.39 2.08 -2.43
C GLN A 65 -2.39 1.68 -1.36
N ILE A 66 -1.56 2.63 -0.96
CA ILE A 66 -0.37 2.36 -0.16
C ILE A 66 -0.46 3.07 1.18
N PHE A 67 -0.21 2.31 2.25
CA PHE A 67 -0.17 2.83 3.61
C PHE A 67 1.21 2.60 4.19
N VAL A 68 1.77 3.60 4.84
CA VAL A 68 3.03 3.48 5.56
C VAL A 68 2.74 3.70 7.04
N LYS A 69 2.95 2.65 7.84
CA LYS A 69 2.68 2.67 9.28
C LYS A 69 1.27 3.20 9.59
N GLY A 70 0.30 2.76 8.79
CA GLY A 70 -1.09 3.13 8.97
C GLY A 70 -1.51 4.45 8.35
N THR A 71 -0.56 5.20 7.81
CA THR A 71 -0.86 6.48 7.15
C THR A 71 -1.04 6.27 5.66
N PHE A 72 -2.16 6.72 5.13
CA PHE A 72 -2.41 6.59 3.70
C PHE A 72 -1.52 7.53 2.90
N VAL A 73 -0.76 6.95 1.98
CA VAL A 73 0.16 7.71 1.13
C VAL A 73 -0.47 8.04 -0.22
N GLY A 74 -1.20 7.09 -0.77
CA GLY A 74 -1.78 7.23 -2.11
C GLY A 74 -1.37 6.09 -3.01
N GLY A 75 -1.16 6.41 -4.28
CA GLY A 75 -0.74 5.45 -5.28
C GLY A 75 0.76 5.49 -5.51
N PHE A 76 1.18 4.91 -6.65
CA PHE A 76 2.60 4.85 -6.96
C PHE A 76 3.22 6.24 -7.11
N ASP A 77 2.51 7.17 -7.75
CA ASP A 77 3.08 8.50 -7.99
C ASP A 77 3.40 9.20 -6.68
N GLN A 78 2.51 9.09 -5.70
CA GLN A 78 2.74 9.68 -4.39
C GLN A 78 3.88 9.00 -3.65
N LEU A 79 3.95 7.67 -3.73
CA LEU A 79 5.04 6.92 -3.11
C LEU A 79 6.38 7.31 -3.72
N TYR A 80 6.43 7.40 -5.04
CA TYR A 80 7.64 7.76 -5.76
C TYR A 80 8.09 9.18 -5.39
N ALA A 81 7.14 10.12 -5.30
CA ALA A 81 7.45 11.48 -4.91
C ALA A 81 8.07 11.55 -3.51
N LEU A 82 7.50 10.78 -2.57
CA LEU A 82 8.08 10.72 -1.22
C LEU A 82 9.51 10.18 -1.25
N GLU A 83 9.75 9.17 -2.08
CA GLU A 83 11.09 8.61 -2.21
C GLU A 83 12.06 9.62 -2.78
N GLN A 84 11.64 10.36 -3.80
CA GLN A 84 12.50 11.36 -4.43
C GLN A 84 12.89 12.48 -3.46
N ARG A 85 12.03 12.80 -2.52
CA ARG A 85 12.29 13.85 -1.53
C ARG A 85 12.99 13.34 -0.28
N GLY A 86 13.23 12.03 -0.19
CA GLY A 86 13.80 11.44 1.01
C GLY A 86 12.83 11.36 2.18
N GLU A 87 11.55 11.65 1.95
CA GLU A 87 10.54 11.63 3.01
C GLU A 87 10.05 10.23 3.32
N LEU A 88 10.11 9.33 2.35
CA LEU A 88 9.69 7.95 2.60
C LEU A 88 10.55 7.31 3.69
N ASP A 89 11.86 7.51 3.62
CA ASP A 89 12.75 6.96 4.64
C ASP A 89 12.43 7.52 6.02
N LYS A 90 12.07 8.79 6.10
CA LYS A 90 11.69 9.40 7.37
C LYS A 90 10.42 8.77 7.93
N MET A 91 9.44 8.51 7.08
CA MET A 91 8.21 7.87 7.51
C MET A 91 8.46 6.45 7.99
N LEU A 92 9.37 5.74 7.33
CA LEU A 92 9.71 4.36 7.71
C LEU A 92 10.51 4.30 9.00
N ALA A 93 11.36 5.30 9.23
CA ALA A 93 12.19 5.35 10.43
C ALA A 93 11.39 5.80 11.66
N GLY A 94 10.41 6.64 11.44
CA GLY A 94 9.58 7.13 12.53
C GLY A 94 8.67 6.07 13.08
#